data_20c8c5a491ba864188fb056dc24c84e2
#
_entry.id   20c8c5a491ba864188fb056dc24c84e2
#
_cell.length_a   1.000
_cell.length_b   1.000
_cell.length_c   1.000
_cell.angle_alpha   90.00
_cell.angle_beta   90.00
_cell.angle_gamma   90.00
#
_symmetry.space_group_name_H-M   'P 1'
#
loop_
_entity.id
_entity.type
_entity.pdbx_description
1 polymer ?
#
loop_
_entity_poly.entity_id
_entity_poly.type
_entity_poly.pdbx_seq_one_letter_code
_entity_poly.pdbx_strand_id
1 'polypeptide(L)'
;VGCALSTDVMMGFDIEINDPNRNIAALSEAAFQRNEQFWLRRQPDNSRIAAFYQLWSTREALYKLMASLGREMPSSCLNSAPDQVDAQGWHRRTVMHDRLTGIVCSDKSISKLEKVVLAGLTPADFLAPPELLLGTANS
;
A
#
# COMPACT_ATOMS: atom_id res chain seq x y z
N VAL A 1 -7.46 2.66 -10.34
CA VAL A 1 -8.20 2.56 -9.08
C VAL A 1 -7.96 1.19 -8.47
N GLY A 2 -7.78 1.13 -7.16
CA GLY A 2 -7.61 -0.12 -6.39
C GLY A 2 -8.47 -0.10 -5.15
N CYS A 3 -8.90 -1.28 -4.71
CA CYS A 3 -9.64 -1.49 -3.48
C CYS A 3 -9.13 -2.74 -2.77
N ALA A 4 -9.11 -2.73 -1.46
CA ALA A 4 -8.85 -3.90 -0.65
C ALA A 4 -10.03 -4.18 0.28
N LEU A 5 -10.41 -5.45 0.40
CA LEU A 5 -11.53 -5.90 1.22
C LEU A 5 -11.06 -7.01 2.18
N SER A 6 -11.56 -6.97 3.40
CA SER A 6 -11.38 -8.02 4.40
C SER A 6 -12.60 -8.13 5.31
N THR A 7 -12.85 -9.34 5.80
CA THR A 7 -13.87 -9.62 6.81
C THR A 7 -13.29 -9.75 8.22
N ASP A 8 -11.98 -9.98 8.34
CA ASP A 8 -11.38 -10.48 9.59
C ASP A 8 -10.33 -9.56 10.19
N VAL A 9 -9.83 -8.60 9.41
CA VAL A 9 -8.77 -7.68 9.83
C VAL A 9 -9.13 -6.24 9.49
N MET A 10 -8.73 -5.33 10.37
CA MET A 10 -8.71 -3.91 10.03
C MET A 10 -7.53 -3.65 9.11
N MET A 11 -7.74 -2.88 8.04
CA MET A 11 -6.68 -2.59 7.09
C MET A 11 -6.73 -1.18 6.53
N GLY A 12 -5.57 -0.70 6.12
CA GLY A 12 -5.41 0.42 5.22
C GLY A 12 -4.77 -0.06 3.93
N PHE A 13 -5.18 0.51 2.83
CA PHE A 13 -4.67 0.18 1.50
C PHE A 13 -4.30 1.45 0.74
N ASP A 14 -3.18 1.37 0.04
CA ASP A 14 -2.75 2.40 -0.90
C ASP A 14 -2.17 1.77 -2.16
N ILE A 15 -2.35 2.44 -3.30
CA ILE A 15 -1.82 2.03 -4.59
C ILE A 15 -1.35 3.24 -5.39
N GLU A 16 -0.13 3.16 -5.91
CA GLU A 16 0.51 4.22 -6.67
C GLU A 16 1.04 3.73 -8.01
N ILE A 17 1.00 4.59 -9.02
CA ILE A 17 1.74 4.39 -10.27
C ILE A 17 3.15 4.93 -10.06
N ASN A 18 4.17 4.11 -10.28
CA ASN A 18 5.57 4.50 -10.17
C ASN A 18 5.98 5.37 -11.36
N ASP A 19 5.81 6.68 -11.23
CA ASP A 19 6.22 7.66 -12.24
C ASP A 19 7.71 8.01 -12.07
N PRO A 20 8.58 7.65 -13.03
CA PRO A 20 10.01 7.94 -12.96
C PRO A 20 10.35 9.43 -13.08
N ASN A 21 9.43 10.24 -13.57
CA ASN A 21 9.63 11.68 -13.76
C ASN A 21 9.18 12.52 -12.55
N ARG A 22 8.60 11.89 -11.54
CA ARG A 22 8.13 12.60 -10.35
C ARG A 22 9.32 13.15 -9.54
N ASN A 23 9.22 14.38 -9.07
CA ASN A 23 10.25 14.97 -8.20
C ASN A 23 10.18 14.35 -6.78
N ILE A 24 10.71 13.13 -6.66
CA ILE A 24 10.71 12.37 -5.40
C ILE A 24 11.55 13.04 -4.31
N ALA A 25 12.54 13.87 -4.67
CA ALA A 25 13.36 14.58 -3.70
C ALA A 25 12.52 15.61 -2.93
N ALA A 26 11.83 16.50 -3.66
CA ALA A 26 10.96 17.50 -3.04
C ALA A 26 9.82 16.87 -2.24
N LEU A 27 9.21 15.80 -2.76
CA LEU A 27 8.14 15.09 -2.07
C LEU A 27 8.63 14.41 -0.78
N SER A 28 9.82 13.81 -0.80
CA SER A 28 10.37 13.18 0.39
C SER A 28 10.74 14.19 1.47
N GLU A 29 11.24 15.37 1.08
CA GLU A 29 11.50 16.47 2.02
C GLU A 29 10.23 16.98 2.69
N ALA A 30 9.13 17.05 1.95
CA ALA A 30 7.86 17.54 2.46
C ALA A 30 7.11 16.52 3.35
N ALA A 31 7.21 15.22 3.04
CA ALA A 31 6.35 14.20 3.63
C ALA A 31 7.05 13.20 4.55
N PHE A 32 8.36 12.99 4.40
CA PHE A 32 9.07 11.94 5.12
C PHE A 32 9.85 12.46 6.33
N GLN A 33 9.96 11.63 7.35
CA GLN A 33 10.81 11.90 8.51
C GLN A 33 12.30 11.88 8.11
N ARG A 34 13.17 12.51 8.90
CA ARG A 34 14.61 12.60 8.59
C ARG A 34 15.29 11.26 8.37
N ASN A 35 14.96 10.25 9.18
CA ASN A 35 15.49 8.89 9.05
C ASN A 35 15.01 8.22 7.75
N GLU A 36 13.76 8.46 7.34
CA GLU A 36 13.18 7.96 6.09
C GLU A 36 13.85 8.61 4.87
N GLN A 37 14.03 9.93 4.90
CA GLN A 37 14.77 10.65 3.87
C GLN A 37 16.22 10.15 3.75
N PHE A 38 16.89 9.95 4.88
CA PHE A 38 18.25 9.41 4.91
C PHE A 38 18.32 8.00 4.32
N TRP A 39 17.39 7.13 4.70
CA TRP A 39 17.27 5.78 4.15
C TRP A 39 17.05 5.81 2.63
N LEU A 40 16.12 6.66 2.14
CA LEU A 40 15.81 6.77 0.72
C LEU A 40 17.03 7.26 -0.10
N ARG A 41 17.78 8.25 0.40
CA ARG A 41 19.00 8.74 -0.26
C ARG A 41 20.08 7.68 -0.41
N ARG A 42 20.12 6.68 0.44
CA ARG A 42 21.07 5.57 0.40
C ARG A 42 20.67 4.45 -0.55
N GLN A 43 19.46 4.49 -1.09
CA GLN A 43 19.06 3.49 -2.07
C GLN A 43 19.81 3.69 -3.39
N PRO A 44 20.20 2.61 -4.09
CA PRO A 44 20.77 2.70 -5.42
C PRO A 44 19.86 3.49 -6.38
N ASP A 45 20.46 4.22 -7.32
CA ASP A 45 19.69 5.09 -8.24
C ASP A 45 18.62 4.34 -9.02
N ASN A 46 18.93 3.12 -9.45
CA ASN A 46 18.01 2.25 -10.20
C ASN A 46 16.82 1.72 -9.38
N SER A 47 16.89 1.75 -8.05
CA SER A 47 15.82 1.28 -7.16
C SER A 47 15.18 2.38 -6.33
N ARG A 48 15.75 3.61 -6.36
CA ARG A 48 15.31 4.71 -5.49
C ARG A 48 13.85 5.12 -5.74
N ILE A 49 13.40 5.11 -6.99
CA ILE A 49 12.01 5.41 -7.34
C ILE A 49 11.07 4.36 -6.75
N ALA A 50 11.37 3.08 -6.92
CA ALA A 50 10.57 2.01 -6.33
C ALA A 50 10.56 2.09 -4.79
N ALA A 51 11.71 2.37 -4.17
CA ALA A 51 11.82 2.55 -2.73
C ALA A 51 11.00 3.75 -2.21
N PHE A 52 10.99 4.86 -2.97
CA PHE A 52 10.15 6.02 -2.66
C PHE A 52 8.66 5.62 -2.64
N TYR A 53 8.17 4.96 -3.70
CA TYR A 53 6.76 4.59 -3.78
C TYR A 53 6.36 3.54 -2.72
N GLN A 54 7.25 2.59 -2.40
CA GLN A 54 7.01 1.67 -1.30
C GLN A 54 6.85 2.40 0.04
N LEU A 55 7.73 3.35 0.34
CA LEU A 55 7.66 4.12 1.57
C LEU A 55 6.43 5.04 1.60
N TRP A 56 6.16 5.73 0.49
CA TRP A 56 4.99 6.59 0.33
C TRP A 56 3.69 5.81 0.56
N SER A 57 3.49 4.73 -0.20
CA SER A 57 2.28 3.90 -0.07
C SER A 57 2.17 3.21 1.29
N THR A 58 3.31 2.89 1.94
CA THR A 58 3.28 2.37 3.32
C THR A 58 2.72 3.43 4.28
N ARG A 59 3.15 4.68 4.17
CA ARG A 59 2.64 5.77 5.02
C ARG A 59 1.15 6.02 4.80
N GLU A 60 0.72 6.07 3.55
CA GLU A 60 -0.70 6.28 3.20
C GLU A 60 -1.59 5.12 3.68
N ALA A 61 -1.18 3.88 3.44
CA ALA A 61 -1.90 2.70 3.92
C ALA A 61 -1.95 2.65 5.45
N LEU A 62 -0.83 2.94 6.10
CA LEU A 62 -0.73 2.95 7.55
C LEU A 62 -1.56 4.08 8.18
N TYR A 63 -1.56 5.27 7.55
CA TYR A 63 -2.43 6.37 7.98
C TYR A 63 -3.90 5.96 7.98
N LYS A 64 -4.36 5.32 6.91
CA LYS A 64 -5.73 4.81 6.79
C LYS A 64 -6.05 3.77 7.87
N LEU A 65 -5.11 2.83 8.14
CA LEU A 65 -5.26 1.86 9.21
C LEU A 65 -5.30 2.51 10.59
N MET A 66 -4.36 3.40 10.90
CA MET A 66 -4.29 4.07 12.22
C MET A 66 -5.53 4.91 12.47
N ALA A 67 -6.02 5.64 11.46
CA ALA A 67 -7.27 6.39 11.55
C ALA A 67 -8.47 5.47 11.87
N SER A 68 -8.56 4.29 11.23
CA SER A 68 -9.62 3.32 11.50
C SER A 68 -9.53 2.70 12.89
N LEU A 69 -8.32 2.58 13.46
CA LEU A 69 -8.08 2.05 14.81
C LEU A 69 -8.16 3.13 15.91
N GLY A 70 -8.29 4.41 15.55
CA GLY A 70 -8.20 5.53 16.50
C GLY A 70 -6.82 5.64 17.16
N ARG A 71 -5.75 5.30 16.43
CA ARG A 71 -4.36 5.33 16.89
C ARG A 71 -3.56 6.42 16.18
N GLU A 72 -2.50 6.86 16.86
CA GLU A 72 -1.54 7.79 16.26
C GLU A 72 -0.60 7.08 15.27
N MET A 73 -0.13 7.85 14.28
CA MET A 73 0.87 7.38 13.32
C MET A 73 2.20 7.10 14.03
N PRO A 74 2.88 6.00 13.66
CA PRO A 74 4.23 5.76 14.15
C PRO A 74 5.20 6.84 13.65
N SER A 75 6.27 7.06 14.42
CA SER A 75 7.31 8.03 14.09
C SER A 75 8.13 7.67 12.83
N SER A 76 8.07 6.42 12.38
CA SER A 76 8.73 5.96 11.16
C SER A 76 8.02 4.74 10.59
N CYS A 77 8.01 4.65 9.26
CA CYS A 77 7.50 3.51 8.52
C CYS A 77 8.61 2.57 8.00
N LEU A 78 9.87 2.81 8.39
CA LEU A 78 11.04 2.05 7.90
C LEU A 78 11.20 0.67 8.56
N ASN A 79 10.69 0.49 9.76
CA ASN A 79 11.00 -0.67 10.59
C ASN A 79 10.21 -1.93 10.21
N SER A 80 9.47 -1.88 9.12
CA SER A 80 8.69 -3.01 8.65
C SER A 80 9.43 -3.73 7.54
N ALA A 81 10.12 -4.81 7.87
CA ALA A 81 10.45 -5.79 6.86
C ALA A 81 9.15 -6.32 6.23
N PRO A 82 9.14 -6.62 4.91
CA PRO A 82 7.99 -7.27 4.30
C PRO A 82 7.60 -8.50 5.13
N ASP A 83 6.31 -8.65 5.42
CA ASP A 83 5.75 -9.79 6.12
C ASP A 83 6.14 -9.97 7.61
N GLN A 84 6.76 -8.97 8.24
CA GLN A 84 7.04 -8.98 9.67
C GLN A 84 6.07 -8.08 10.43
N VAL A 85 5.83 -8.44 11.68
CA VAL A 85 5.12 -7.57 12.64
C VAL A 85 6.07 -6.44 13.02
N ASP A 86 5.64 -5.20 12.84
CA ASP A 86 6.32 -4.07 13.45
C ASP A 86 6.26 -4.19 14.98
N ALA A 87 7.27 -3.66 15.66
CA ALA A 87 7.29 -3.53 17.12
C ALA A 87 6.04 -2.81 17.69
N GLN A 88 5.30 -2.11 16.85
CA GLN A 88 4.05 -1.41 17.16
C GLN A 88 2.78 -2.23 16.85
N GLY A 89 2.93 -3.48 16.43
CA GLY A 89 1.82 -4.43 16.28
C GLY A 89 0.98 -4.27 15.00
N TRP A 90 1.57 -3.84 13.90
CA TRP A 90 0.94 -3.86 12.58
C TRP A 90 1.75 -4.67 11.56
N HIS A 91 1.10 -5.10 10.50
CA HIS A 91 1.67 -5.94 9.46
C HIS A 91 1.63 -5.22 8.12
N ARG A 92 2.59 -5.51 7.24
CA ARG A 92 2.63 -4.98 5.89
C ARG A 92 2.70 -6.08 4.85
N ARG A 93 1.89 -5.95 3.80
CA ARG A 93 1.99 -6.73 2.57
C ARG A 93 2.18 -5.81 1.37
N THR A 94 3.12 -6.16 0.51
CA THR A 94 3.38 -5.44 -0.73
C THR A 94 2.80 -6.21 -1.91
N VAL A 95 2.06 -5.51 -2.76
CA VAL A 95 1.56 -6.02 -4.03
C VAL A 95 2.19 -5.22 -5.15
N MET A 96 3.04 -5.84 -5.93
CA MET A 96 3.70 -5.22 -7.08
C MET A 96 3.08 -5.74 -8.37
N HIS A 97 2.86 -4.85 -9.33
CA HIS A 97 2.44 -5.22 -10.68
C HIS A 97 2.93 -4.17 -11.68
N ASP A 98 3.83 -4.56 -12.57
CA ASP A 98 4.45 -3.66 -13.55
C ASP A 98 4.98 -2.38 -12.88
N ARG A 99 4.34 -1.24 -13.17
CA ARG A 99 4.67 0.06 -12.60
C ARG A 99 3.77 0.46 -11.42
N LEU A 100 3.07 -0.49 -10.83
CA LEU A 100 2.19 -0.23 -9.69
C LEU A 100 2.84 -0.71 -8.39
N THR A 101 2.78 0.11 -7.37
CA THR A 101 3.10 -0.27 -5.99
C THR A 101 1.82 -0.22 -5.17
N GLY A 102 1.37 -1.37 -4.68
CA GLY A 102 0.26 -1.49 -3.74
C GLY A 102 0.76 -1.93 -2.38
N ILE A 103 0.26 -1.30 -1.32
CA ILE A 103 0.59 -1.66 0.06
C ILE A 103 -0.70 -1.87 0.84
N VAL A 104 -0.74 -2.98 1.56
CA VAL A 104 -1.76 -3.26 2.58
C VAL A 104 -1.08 -3.24 3.94
N CYS A 105 -1.57 -2.41 4.86
CA CYS A 105 -1.24 -2.44 6.27
C CYS A 105 -2.43 -2.97 7.06
N SER A 106 -2.20 -3.84 8.05
CA SER A 106 -3.26 -4.48 8.82
C SER A 106 -2.89 -4.65 10.29
N ASP A 107 -3.90 -4.74 11.16
CA ASP A 107 -3.77 -4.94 12.60
C ASP A 107 -3.42 -6.39 12.98
N LYS A 108 -3.65 -7.33 12.06
CA LYS A 108 -3.35 -8.76 12.22
C LYS A 108 -2.65 -9.31 10.99
N SER A 109 -1.98 -10.44 11.13
CA SER A 109 -1.35 -11.13 10.02
C SER A 109 -2.37 -11.51 8.94
N ILE A 110 -2.03 -11.23 7.70
CA ILE A 110 -2.81 -11.63 6.53
C ILE A 110 -2.22 -12.96 6.03
N SER A 111 -2.93 -14.05 6.24
CA SER A 111 -2.51 -15.39 5.82
C SER A 111 -2.57 -15.57 4.30
N LYS A 112 -3.55 -14.93 3.65
CA LYS A 112 -3.74 -15.00 2.20
C LYS A 112 -4.14 -13.63 1.66
N LEU A 113 -3.49 -13.21 0.59
CA LEU A 113 -3.84 -12.02 -0.18
C LEU A 113 -4.11 -12.45 -1.62
N GLU A 114 -5.34 -12.30 -2.05
CA GLU A 114 -5.73 -12.54 -3.45
C GLU A 114 -5.76 -11.22 -4.21
N LYS A 115 -5.10 -11.18 -5.35
CA LYS A 115 -5.14 -10.06 -6.27
C LYS A 115 -6.08 -10.39 -7.42
N VAL A 116 -7.12 -9.59 -7.58
CA VAL A 116 -8.03 -9.65 -8.70
C VAL A 116 -7.84 -8.39 -9.56
N VAL A 117 -7.57 -8.59 -10.84
CA VAL A 117 -7.52 -7.50 -11.82
C VAL A 117 -8.82 -7.51 -12.60
N LEU A 118 -9.63 -6.48 -12.39
CA LEU A 118 -10.88 -6.30 -13.11
C LEU A 118 -10.61 -5.46 -14.37
N ALA A 119 -10.48 -6.12 -15.50
CA ALA A 119 -10.30 -5.45 -16.80
C ALA A 119 -11.66 -5.23 -17.46
N GLY A 120 -11.84 -4.06 -18.09
CA GLY A 120 -13.02 -3.76 -18.88
C GLY A 120 -14.27 -3.34 -18.09
N LEU A 121 -14.15 -3.05 -16.80
CA LEU A 121 -15.26 -2.49 -16.04
C LEU A 121 -15.55 -1.05 -16.47
N THR A 122 -16.81 -0.77 -16.68
CA THR A 122 -17.34 0.60 -16.92
C THR A 122 -17.91 1.18 -15.61
N PRO A 123 -18.11 2.50 -15.51
CA PRO A 123 -18.80 3.10 -14.37
C PRO A 123 -20.17 2.48 -14.07
N ALA A 124 -20.86 1.96 -15.08
CA ALA A 124 -22.16 1.30 -14.94
C ALA A 124 -22.06 -0.02 -14.17
N ASP A 125 -20.93 -0.73 -14.26
CA ASP A 125 -20.73 -2.01 -13.57
C ASP A 125 -20.63 -1.83 -12.04
N PHE A 126 -20.22 -0.66 -11.56
CA PHE A 126 -20.18 -0.33 -10.13
C PHE A 126 -21.58 -0.02 -9.53
N LEU A 127 -22.57 0.19 -10.38
CA LEU A 127 -23.97 0.40 -9.97
C LEU A 127 -24.77 -0.90 -10.01
N ALA A 128 -24.19 -1.99 -10.51
CA ALA A 128 -24.83 -3.30 -10.53
C ALA A 128 -24.88 -3.92 -9.11
N PRO A 129 -25.89 -4.74 -8.80
CA PRO A 129 -25.95 -5.49 -7.56
C PRO A 129 -24.69 -6.35 -7.36
N PRO A 130 -24.17 -6.51 -6.12
CA PRO A 130 -22.92 -7.20 -5.84
C PRO A 130 -22.84 -8.65 -6.34
N GLU A 131 -23.97 -9.30 -6.58
CA GLU A 131 -24.06 -10.67 -7.12
C GLU A 131 -23.53 -10.81 -8.56
N LEU A 132 -23.46 -9.70 -9.32
CA LEU A 132 -22.94 -9.69 -10.69
C LEU A 132 -21.42 -9.42 -10.76
N LEU A 133 -20.80 -9.01 -9.66
CA LEU A 133 -19.37 -8.72 -9.59
C LEU A 133 -18.52 -9.93 -9.20
N LEU A 134 -19.16 -11.01 -8.76
CA LEU A 134 -18.53 -12.30 -8.52
C LEU A 134 -18.47 -13.09 -9.83
N GLY A 135 -17.78 -12.53 -10.83
CA GLY A 135 -17.45 -13.27 -12.04
C GLY A 135 -16.67 -14.51 -11.66
N THR A 136 -17.25 -15.65 -11.95
CA THR A 136 -16.70 -16.98 -11.78
C THR A 136 -15.25 -17.02 -12.24
N ALA A 137 -14.33 -17.23 -11.30
CA ALA A 137 -13.01 -17.73 -11.59
C ALA A 137 -13.20 -19.15 -12.15
N ASN A 138 -13.33 -19.28 -13.44
CA ASN A 138 -13.25 -20.56 -14.12
C ASN A 138 -11.81 -20.79 -14.54
N SER A 139 -11.26 -21.82 -13.85
CA SER A 139 -10.17 -22.75 -14.22
C SER A 139 -8.98 -22.17 -14.99
#